data_309a665ac9a87aff48a0a1fabf46c46a
#
_entry.id   309a665ac9a87aff48a0a1fabf46c46a
#
_cell.length_a   1.000
_cell.length_b   1.000
_cell.length_c   1.000
_cell.angle_alpha   90.00
_cell.angle_beta   90.00
_cell.angle_gamma   90.00
#
_symmetry.space_group_name_H-M   'P 1'
#
loop_
_entity.id
_entity.type
_entity.pdbx_description
1 polymer ?
#
loop_
_entity_poly.entity_id
_entity_poly.type
_entity_poly.pdbx_seq_one_letter_code
_entity_poly.pdbx_strand_id
1 'polypeptide(L)'
;MHTNYQFEFCPVCGGKFQTLNLKEHEPSRLVCSKCGFVYYLDPKLVACAIVEKEGKVVLLKRGIEPEKGRWVMPGGYVDRGEVVEAAVLRETEEECGIKIHLSNLLGVYSYPEQLEVVIVYVAEYKSGQLMVGDETQAVRLFRPQEIPWQDLAFESTKDALQDYCKRGENL
;
A
#
# COMPACT_ATOMS: atom_id res chain seq x y z
N MET A 1 -6.07 -8.93 -12.54
CA MET A 1 -5.54 -10.29 -12.81
C MET A 1 -4.28 -10.43 -11.99
N HIS A 2 -4.35 -11.08 -10.83
CA HIS A 2 -3.14 -11.41 -10.07
C HIS A 2 -2.46 -12.55 -10.82
N THR A 3 -1.36 -12.23 -11.48
CA THR A 3 -0.49 -13.25 -12.05
C THR A 3 0.08 -14.04 -10.88
N ASN A 4 -0.43 -15.26 -10.67
CA ASN A 4 0.21 -16.26 -9.83
C ASN A 4 1.57 -16.55 -10.46
N TYR A 5 2.60 -15.80 -10.09
CA TYR A 5 3.96 -16.13 -10.48
C TYR A 5 4.32 -17.46 -9.82
N GLN A 6 4.23 -18.52 -10.58
CA GLN A 6 4.81 -19.81 -10.17
C GLN A 6 6.32 -19.70 -10.36
N PHE A 7 7.03 -19.58 -9.28
CA PHE A 7 8.49 -19.66 -9.30
C PHE A 7 8.88 -21.12 -9.64
N GLU A 8 9.48 -21.32 -10.80
CA GLU A 8 9.91 -22.65 -11.25
C GLU A 8 11.30 -23.01 -10.73
N PHE A 9 12.17 -22.01 -10.54
CA PHE A 9 13.57 -22.22 -10.23
C PHE A 9 14.00 -21.52 -8.92
N CYS A 10 14.82 -22.21 -8.18
CA CYS A 10 15.39 -21.74 -6.91
C CYS A 10 16.37 -20.58 -7.15
N PRO A 11 16.19 -19.42 -6.46
CA PRO A 11 17.09 -18.27 -6.61
C PRO A 11 18.50 -18.52 -6.04
N VAL A 12 18.68 -19.57 -5.23
CA VAL A 12 19.97 -19.88 -4.61
C VAL A 12 20.85 -20.76 -5.51
N CYS A 13 20.27 -21.78 -6.20
CA CYS A 13 21.08 -22.77 -6.91
C CYS A 13 20.56 -23.12 -8.32
N GLY A 14 19.49 -22.48 -8.80
CA GLY A 14 18.89 -22.76 -10.09
C GLY A 14 18.17 -24.11 -10.21
N GLY A 15 18.04 -24.88 -9.11
CA GLY A 15 17.28 -26.14 -9.10
C GLY A 15 15.78 -25.91 -9.19
N LYS A 16 15.02 -26.88 -9.71
CA LYS A 16 13.56 -26.76 -9.78
C LYS A 16 12.91 -26.80 -8.40
N PHE A 17 11.86 -26.02 -8.22
CA PHE A 17 10.99 -26.13 -7.07
C PHE A 17 10.00 -27.29 -7.21
N GLN A 18 9.64 -27.84 -6.08
CA GLN A 18 8.52 -28.75 -5.89
C GLN A 18 7.65 -28.24 -4.75
N THR A 19 6.33 -28.46 -4.83
CA THR A 19 5.39 -28.07 -3.80
C THR A 19 5.29 -29.18 -2.76
N LEU A 20 5.63 -28.89 -1.50
CA LEU A 20 5.61 -29.85 -0.40
C LEU A 20 4.86 -29.32 0.80
N ASN A 21 4.12 -30.20 1.49
CA ASN A 21 3.59 -29.95 2.82
C ASN A 21 4.68 -30.28 3.85
N LEU A 22 5.27 -29.25 4.44
CA LEU A 22 6.33 -29.42 5.44
C LEU A 22 5.78 -29.80 6.81
N LYS A 23 4.56 -29.35 7.13
CA LYS A 23 3.83 -29.67 8.35
C LYS A 23 2.33 -29.83 8.06
N GLU A 24 1.67 -30.62 8.89
CA GLU A 24 0.27 -31.06 8.68
C GLU A 24 -0.78 -29.91 8.61
N HIS A 25 -0.51 -28.80 9.32
CA HIS A 25 -1.45 -27.67 9.38
C HIS A 25 -0.91 -26.38 8.74
N GLU A 26 0.14 -26.48 7.93
CA GLU A 26 0.72 -25.36 7.21
C GLU A 26 0.38 -25.42 5.73
N PRO A 27 0.30 -24.26 5.05
CA PRO A 27 0.20 -24.25 3.59
C PRO A 27 1.40 -24.94 2.94
N SER A 28 1.18 -25.55 1.78
CA SER A 28 2.25 -26.09 0.96
C SER A 28 3.30 -25.02 0.63
N ARG A 29 4.57 -25.41 0.62
CA ARG A 29 5.70 -24.51 0.35
C ARG A 29 6.46 -24.94 -0.90
N LEU A 30 7.10 -23.98 -1.57
CA LEU A 30 8.04 -24.25 -2.64
C LEU A 30 9.37 -24.66 -2.04
N VAL A 31 9.78 -25.90 -2.28
CA VAL A 31 11.05 -26.47 -1.78
C VAL A 31 11.93 -26.84 -2.96
N CYS A 32 13.17 -26.38 -2.95
CA CYS A 32 14.11 -26.71 -4.01
C CYS A 32 14.51 -28.19 -3.95
N SER A 33 14.30 -28.91 -5.04
CA SER A 33 14.63 -30.34 -5.16
C SER A 33 16.15 -30.61 -5.11
N LYS A 34 17.01 -29.59 -5.36
CA LYS A 34 18.46 -29.73 -5.41
C LYS A 34 19.16 -29.34 -4.09
N CYS A 35 18.79 -28.23 -3.47
CA CYS A 35 19.47 -27.71 -2.28
C CYS A 35 18.60 -27.64 -1.02
N GLY A 36 17.33 -28.00 -1.10
CA GLY A 36 16.41 -27.96 0.05
C GLY A 36 15.96 -26.56 0.47
N PHE A 37 16.33 -25.49 -0.27
CA PHE A 37 15.88 -24.14 0.03
C PHE A 37 14.37 -24.04 0.01
N VAL A 38 13.77 -23.55 1.11
CA VAL A 38 12.32 -23.30 1.21
C VAL A 38 12.05 -21.85 0.86
N TYR A 39 11.21 -21.64 -0.16
CA TYR A 39 10.80 -20.32 -0.56
C TYR A 39 9.47 -19.96 0.11
N TYR A 40 9.47 -18.88 0.88
CA TYR A 40 8.27 -18.31 1.47
C TYR A 40 7.73 -17.20 0.57
N LEU A 41 6.45 -17.28 0.26
CA LEU A 41 5.73 -16.23 -0.46
C LEU A 41 5.21 -15.24 0.58
N ASP A 42 5.93 -14.15 0.76
CA ASP A 42 5.59 -13.12 1.73
C ASP A 42 4.55 -12.15 1.14
N PRO A 43 3.63 -11.63 1.98
CA PRO A 43 2.76 -10.53 1.56
C PRO A 43 3.59 -9.29 1.27
N LYS A 44 3.12 -8.46 0.37
CA LYS A 44 3.73 -7.15 0.11
C LYS A 44 3.21 -6.13 1.10
N LEU A 45 4.12 -5.41 1.73
CA LEU A 45 3.75 -4.30 2.61
C LEU A 45 3.61 -3.01 1.79
N VAL A 46 2.48 -2.34 1.97
CA VAL A 46 2.18 -1.02 1.42
C VAL A 46 1.96 -0.07 2.58
N ALA A 47 2.58 1.09 2.55
CA ALA A 47 2.45 2.10 3.59
C ALA A 47 1.90 3.40 3.01
N CYS A 48 0.78 3.89 3.58
CA CYS A 48 0.02 5.01 3.07
C CYS A 48 -0.28 6.04 4.16
N ALA A 49 -0.63 7.26 3.75
CA ALA A 49 -1.09 8.30 4.65
C ALA A 49 -2.43 8.91 4.22
N ILE A 50 -3.32 9.14 5.18
CA ILE A 50 -4.37 10.14 5.04
C ILE A 50 -3.79 11.46 5.53
N VAL A 51 -3.42 12.32 4.57
CA VAL A 51 -2.77 13.60 4.85
C VAL A 51 -3.84 14.67 4.99
N GLU A 52 -3.92 15.26 6.18
CA GLU A 52 -4.84 16.37 6.45
C GLU A 52 -4.16 17.73 6.19
N LYS A 53 -4.88 18.60 5.52
CA LYS A 53 -4.53 20.00 5.32
C LYS A 53 -5.79 20.85 5.33
N GLU A 54 -5.92 21.74 6.33
CA GLU A 54 -7.03 22.70 6.46
C GLU A 54 -8.43 22.02 6.42
N GLY A 55 -8.58 20.90 7.14
CA GLY A 55 -9.83 20.14 7.19
C GLY A 55 -10.18 19.39 5.89
N LYS A 56 -9.19 19.20 5.02
CA LYS A 56 -9.31 18.43 3.76
C LYS A 56 -8.27 17.35 3.73
N VAL A 57 -8.53 16.28 2.99
CA VAL A 57 -7.60 15.18 2.76
C VAL A 57 -6.98 15.27 1.37
N VAL A 58 -5.70 14.91 1.28
CA VAL A 58 -4.98 14.81 0.01
C VAL A 58 -5.30 13.48 -0.64
N LEU A 59 -5.80 13.50 -1.88
CA LEU A 59 -5.86 12.31 -2.73
C LEU A 59 -5.12 12.59 -4.04
N LEU A 60 -4.52 11.54 -4.58
CA LEU A 60 -3.90 11.55 -5.89
C LEU A 60 -4.68 10.70 -6.88
N LYS A 61 -4.62 11.06 -8.15
CA LYS A 61 -5.22 10.29 -9.25
C LYS A 61 -4.14 9.45 -9.91
N ARG A 62 -4.29 8.14 -9.88
CA ARG A 62 -3.29 7.20 -10.40
C ARG A 62 -2.98 7.41 -11.88
N GLY A 63 -1.71 7.42 -12.23
CA GLY A 63 -1.20 7.51 -13.61
C GLY A 63 -0.90 6.15 -14.23
N ILE A 64 -0.77 5.10 -13.40
CA ILE A 64 -0.35 3.75 -13.79
C ILE A 64 -1.38 2.69 -13.41
N GLU A 65 -1.29 1.52 -14.04
CA GLU A 65 -2.07 0.33 -13.65
C GLU A 65 -1.52 -0.31 -12.34
N PRO A 66 -2.36 -1.01 -11.59
CA PRO A 66 -3.80 -1.16 -11.76
C PRO A 66 -4.58 0.10 -11.37
N GLU A 67 -5.85 0.18 -11.77
CA GLU A 67 -6.80 1.26 -11.42
C GLU A 67 -6.37 2.66 -11.88
N LYS A 68 -5.69 2.76 -13.01
CA LYS A 68 -5.33 4.03 -13.64
C LYS A 68 -6.54 4.96 -13.79
N GLY A 69 -6.35 6.22 -13.41
CA GLY A 69 -7.39 7.24 -13.50
C GLY A 69 -8.33 7.29 -12.29
N ARG A 70 -8.14 6.44 -11.28
CA ARG A 70 -8.88 6.47 -10.02
C ARG A 70 -8.11 7.17 -8.90
N TRP A 71 -8.84 7.56 -7.86
CA TRP A 71 -8.29 8.28 -6.72
C TRP A 71 -7.81 7.33 -5.63
N VAL A 72 -6.69 7.69 -4.99
CA VAL A 72 -6.09 6.92 -3.91
C VAL A 72 -5.43 7.88 -2.91
N MET A 73 -5.26 7.45 -1.67
CA MET A 73 -4.38 8.11 -0.71
C MET A 73 -2.91 7.96 -1.12
N PRO A 74 -2.01 8.92 -0.85
CA PRO A 74 -0.58 8.78 -1.13
C PRO A 74 0.03 7.62 -0.36
N GLY A 75 0.96 6.92 -1.01
CA GLY A 75 1.69 5.79 -0.44
C GLY A 75 2.04 4.71 -1.45
N GLY A 76 2.98 3.86 -1.07
CA GLY A 76 3.51 2.81 -1.92
C GLY A 76 4.14 1.66 -1.17
N TYR A 77 4.94 0.86 -1.86
CA TYR A 77 5.59 -0.30 -1.27
C TYR A 77 6.68 0.08 -0.29
N VAL A 78 6.75 -0.67 0.81
CA VAL A 78 7.85 -0.59 1.76
C VAL A 78 9.01 -1.42 1.22
N ASP A 79 10.15 -0.79 1.02
CA ASP A 79 11.35 -1.45 0.54
C ASP A 79 11.96 -2.39 1.58
N ARG A 80 12.68 -3.42 1.12
CA ARG A 80 13.31 -4.37 2.02
C ARG A 80 14.36 -3.67 2.91
N GLY A 81 14.13 -3.70 4.23
CA GLY A 81 14.98 -3.03 5.21
C GLY A 81 14.63 -1.57 5.47
N GLU A 82 13.61 -1.05 4.80
CA GLU A 82 13.06 0.27 5.06
C GLU A 82 12.13 0.26 6.29
N VAL A 83 12.16 1.33 7.06
CA VAL A 83 11.21 1.55 8.17
C VAL A 83 9.88 2.00 7.57
N VAL A 84 8.77 1.42 8.05
CA VAL A 84 7.44 1.67 7.48
C VAL A 84 7.08 3.15 7.45
N GLU A 85 7.34 3.88 8.54
CA GLU A 85 7.11 5.32 8.63
C GLU A 85 7.96 6.10 7.63
N ALA A 86 9.19 5.66 7.36
CA ALA A 86 10.05 6.29 6.36
C ALA A 86 9.50 6.10 4.95
N ALA A 87 8.96 4.92 4.64
CA ALA A 87 8.29 4.66 3.36
C ALA A 87 7.11 5.61 3.13
N VAL A 88 6.25 5.81 4.14
CA VAL A 88 5.12 6.76 4.04
C VAL A 88 5.60 8.18 3.73
N LEU A 89 6.65 8.63 4.40
CA LEU A 89 7.19 9.98 4.20
C LEU A 89 7.77 10.13 2.79
N ARG A 90 8.57 9.16 2.35
CA ARG A 90 9.20 9.12 1.02
C ARG A 90 8.14 9.11 -0.09
N GLU A 91 7.21 8.17 -0.05
CA GLU A 91 6.16 8.02 -1.07
C GLU A 91 5.28 9.28 -1.16
N THR A 92 4.92 9.86 -0.02
CA THR A 92 4.13 11.10 -0.03
C THR A 92 4.88 12.27 -0.65
N GLU A 93 6.20 12.39 -0.40
CA GLU A 93 7.03 13.42 -1.02
C GLU A 93 7.20 13.18 -2.52
N GLU A 94 7.44 11.94 -2.95
CA GLU A 94 7.60 11.55 -4.35
C GLU A 94 6.32 11.74 -5.18
N GLU A 95 5.17 11.31 -4.66
CA GLU A 95 3.90 11.33 -5.38
C GLU A 95 3.20 12.69 -5.34
N CYS A 96 3.34 13.45 -4.23
CA CYS A 96 2.57 14.66 -3.96
C CYS A 96 3.41 15.92 -3.81
N GLY A 97 4.75 15.84 -3.71
CA GLY A 97 5.66 16.97 -3.52
C GLY A 97 5.57 17.65 -2.15
N ILE A 98 4.96 17.01 -1.17
CA ILE A 98 4.75 17.59 0.17
C ILE A 98 5.46 16.78 1.25
N LYS A 99 5.86 17.49 2.32
CA LYS A 99 6.36 16.91 3.56
C LYS A 99 5.25 16.87 4.58
N ILE A 100 5.17 15.77 5.30
CA ILE A 100 4.13 15.51 6.29
C ILE A 100 4.72 15.19 7.66
N HIS A 101 3.90 15.28 8.68
CA HIS A 101 4.17 14.77 10.02
C HIS A 101 3.17 13.66 10.33
N LEU A 102 3.67 12.46 10.65
CA LEU A 102 2.82 11.33 11.02
C LEU A 102 2.27 11.57 12.43
N SER A 103 0.95 11.49 12.58
CA SER A 103 0.28 11.68 13.88
C SER A 103 0.07 10.35 14.59
N ASN A 104 -0.61 9.40 13.94
CA ASN A 104 -0.91 8.08 14.51
C ASN A 104 -1.20 7.04 13.44
N LEU A 105 -1.05 5.77 13.81
CA LEU A 105 -1.53 4.65 13.02
C LEU A 105 -3.06 4.67 12.98
N LEU A 106 -3.63 4.70 11.78
CA LEU A 106 -5.08 4.59 11.57
C LEU A 106 -5.53 3.13 11.64
N GLY A 107 -4.88 2.28 10.87
CA GLY A 107 -5.22 0.86 10.80
C GLY A 107 -4.31 0.07 9.87
N VAL A 108 -4.57 -1.24 9.85
CA VAL A 108 -3.95 -2.21 8.94
C VAL A 108 -5.07 -2.89 8.18
N TYR A 109 -5.01 -2.88 6.86
CA TYR A 109 -6.04 -3.38 5.95
C TYR A 109 -5.48 -4.52 5.11
N SER A 110 -6.16 -5.65 5.15
CA SER A 110 -5.82 -6.82 4.32
C SER A 110 -7.10 -7.57 3.97
N TYR A 111 -7.13 -8.17 2.80
CA TYR A 111 -8.33 -8.82 2.27
C TYR A 111 -8.00 -10.23 1.79
N PRO A 112 -8.96 -11.16 1.84
CA PRO A 112 -8.77 -12.49 1.28
C PRO A 112 -8.30 -12.43 -0.17
N GLU A 113 -7.36 -13.29 -0.53
CA GLU A 113 -6.81 -13.43 -1.88
C GLU A 113 -6.00 -12.22 -2.41
N GLN A 114 -5.84 -11.15 -1.62
CA GLN A 114 -4.94 -10.06 -1.93
C GLN A 114 -3.56 -10.31 -1.33
N LEU A 115 -2.52 -9.87 -2.04
CA LEU A 115 -1.13 -10.05 -1.62
C LEU A 115 -0.66 -8.92 -0.71
N GLU A 116 -1.33 -7.78 -0.79
CA GLU A 116 -0.94 -6.56 -0.09
C GLU A 116 -1.51 -6.53 1.33
N VAL A 117 -0.67 -6.09 2.27
CA VAL A 117 -1.06 -5.62 3.60
C VAL A 117 -0.81 -4.12 3.64
N VAL A 118 -1.88 -3.34 3.75
CA VAL A 118 -1.82 -1.88 3.68
C VAL A 118 -1.84 -1.29 5.08
N ILE A 119 -0.79 -0.58 5.44
CA ILE A 119 -0.63 0.11 6.73
C ILE A 119 -0.91 1.58 6.49
N VAL A 120 -1.90 2.15 7.20
CA VAL A 120 -2.34 3.54 6.97
C VAL A 120 -2.11 4.38 8.22
N TYR A 121 -1.44 5.50 8.02
CA TYR A 121 -1.24 6.53 9.04
C TYR A 121 -2.15 7.74 8.78
N VAL A 122 -2.54 8.43 9.86
CA VAL A 122 -3.02 9.81 9.77
C VAL A 122 -1.81 10.71 9.85
N ALA A 123 -1.77 11.73 9.01
CA ALA A 123 -0.67 12.66 8.93
C ALA A 123 -1.14 14.09 8.70
N GLU A 124 -0.37 15.06 9.17
CA GLU A 124 -0.58 16.48 8.96
C GLU A 124 0.37 17.02 7.90
N TYR A 125 -0.13 17.88 7.03
CA TYR A 125 0.70 18.64 6.10
C TYR A 125 1.69 19.52 6.88
N LYS A 126 2.97 19.47 6.53
CA LYS A 126 4.04 20.26 7.13
C LYS A 126 4.53 21.37 6.21
N SER A 127 4.89 21.03 4.97
CA SER A 127 5.45 21.99 4.01
C SER A 127 5.44 21.41 2.59
N GLY A 128 5.84 22.20 1.60
CA GLY A 128 5.92 21.83 0.19
C GLY A 128 4.75 22.37 -0.62
N GLN A 129 4.72 22.06 -1.91
CA GLN A 129 3.62 22.41 -2.81
C GLN A 129 3.07 21.13 -3.40
N LEU A 130 1.74 21.02 -3.46
CA LEU A 130 1.12 19.88 -4.14
C LEU A 130 1.55 19.85 -5.60
N MET A 131 2.27 18.82 -5.95
CA MET A 131 2.78 18.57 -7.30
C MET A 131 2.39 17.16 -7.74
N VAL A 132 2.31 16.98 -9.03
CA VAL A 132 2.04 15.69 -9.66
C VAL A 132 3.39 14.96 -9.83
N GLY A 133 3.54 13.80 -9.21
CA GLY A 133 4.69 12.92 -9.41
C GLY A 133 4.57 12.11 -10.72
N ASP A 134 5.60 11.34 -11.04
CA ASP A 134 5.72 10.63 -12.33
C ASP A 134 4.59 9.61 -12.55
N GLU A 135 4.11 8.97 -11.48
CA GLU A 135 3.05 7.97 -11.52
C GLU A 135 1.66 8.53 -11.22
N THR A 136 1.53 9.86 -11.19
CA THR A 136 0.31 10.56 -10.78
C THR A 136 -0.24 11.42 -11.92
N GLN A 137 -1.55 11.45 -12.12
CA GLN A 137 -2.24 12.33 -13.09
C GLN A 137 -2.70 13.66 -12.48
N ALA A 138 -3.06 13.65 -11.19
CA ALA A 138 -3.52 14.82 -10.47
C ALA A 138 -3.37 14.61 -8.96
N VAL A 139 -3.17 15.69 -8.22
CA VAL A 139 -3.21 15.73 -6.75
C VAL A 139 -4.22 16.79 -6.35
N ARG A 140 -5.15 16.45 -5.45
CA ARG A 140 -6.21 17.38 -5.01
C ARG A 140 -6.52 17.24 -3.53
N LEU A 141 -7.07 18.31 -2.98
CA LEU A 141 -7.64 18.37 -1.62
C LEU A 141 -9.15 18.18 -1.70
N PHE A 142 -9.67 17.25 -0.90
CA PHE A 142 -11.09 16.95 -0.80
C PHE A 142 -11.57 17.16 0.63
N ARG A 143 -12.69 17.85 0.81
CA ARG A 143 -13.42 17.79 2.08
C ARG A 143 -14.00 16.39 2.26
N PRO A 144 -14.27 15.92 3.48
CA PRO A 144 -14.88 14.61 3.71
C PRO A 144 -16.13 14.35 2.87
N GLN A 145 -16.96 15.39 2.69
CA GLN A 145 -18.21 15.31 1.91
C GLN A 145 -17.99 15.29 0.38
N GLU A 146 -16.79 15.68 -0.07
CA GLU A 146 -16.42 15.79 -1.49
C GLU A 146 -15.59 14.59 -1.96
N ILE A 147 -15.29 13.63 -1.07
CA ILE A 147 -14.51 12.42 -1.41
C ILE A 147 -15.23 11.65 -2.52
N PRO A 148 -14.54 11.36 -3.63
CA PRO A 148 -15.13 10.68 -4.80
C PRO A 148 -15.24 9.16 -4.55
N TRP A 149 -16.14 8.76 -3.66
CA TRP A 149 -16.28 7.38 -3.15
C TRP A 149 -16.42 6.31 -4.25
N GLN A 150 -17.06 6.64 -5.36
CA GLN A 150 -17.28 5.72 -6.49
C GLN A 150 -16.04 5.59 -7.39
N ASP A 151 -15.11 6.55 -7.31
CA ASP A 151 -13.90 6.61 -8.12
C ASP A 151 -12.64 6.32 -7.31
N LEU A 152 -12.77 5.75 -6.11
CA LEU A 152 -11.62 5.28 -5.32
C LEU A 152 -11.04 4.00 -5.93
N ALA A 153 -9.71 3.92 -5.96
CA ALA A 153 -8.99 2.85 -6.64
C ALA A 153 -9.11 1.50 -5.92
N PHE A 154 -8.98 1.49 -4.60
CA PHE A 154 -8.85 0.26 -3.82
C PHE A 154 -9.81 0.25 -2.62
N GLU A 155 -10.23 -0.95 -2.23
CA GLU A 155 -11.04 -1.17 -1.05
C GLU A 155 -10.35 -0.66 0.22
N SER A 156 -9.04 -0.87 0.35
CA SER A 156 -8.23 -0.35 1.46
C SER A 156 -8.27 1.18 1.56
N THR A 157 -8.26 1.89 0.43
CA THR A 157 -8.41 3.36 0.41
C THR A 157 -9.80 3.78 0.89
N LYS A 158 -10.84 3.07 0.45
CA LYS A 158 -12.22 3.34 0.84
C LYS A 158 -12.43 3.12 2.34
N ASP A 159 -11.98 1.97 2.84
CA ASP A 159 -12.15 1.60 4.25
C ASP A 159 -11.36 2.53 5.17
N ALA A 160 -10.12 2.84 4.81
CA ALA A 160 -9.29 3.78 5.57
C ALA A 160 -9.91 5.19 5.63
N LEU A 161 -10.42 5.71 4.52
CA LEU A 161 -11.11 7.02 4.49
C LEU A 161 -12.40 7.00 5.30
N GLN A 162 -13.17 5.89 5.28
CA GLN A 162 -14.36 5.75 6.11
C GLN A 162 -14.02 5.74 7.61
N ASP A 163 -12.98 5.01 8.00
CA ASP A 163 -12.55 4.94 9.39
C ASP A 163 -12.00 6.28 9.89
N TYR A 164 -11.28 7.00 9.03
CA TYR A 164 -10.83 8.37 9.31
C TYR A 164 -12.02 9.32 9.54
N CYS A 165 -13.02 9.31 8.65
CA CYS A 165 -14.20 10.16 8.78
C CYS A 165 -14.98 9.88 10.07
N LYS A 166 -15.18 8.59 10.42
CA LYS A 166 -15.86 8.20 11.67
C LYS A 166 -15.13 8.67 12.93
N ARG A 167 -13.79 8.72 12.91
CA ARG A 167 -13.00 9.24 14.05
C ARG A 167 -13.20 10.73 14.25
N GLY A 168 -13.29 11.50 13.15
CA GLY A 168 -13.55 12.94 13.20
C GLY A 168 -14.94 13.32 13.70
N GLU A 169 -15.93 12.43 13.57
CA GLU A 169 -17.29 12.66 14.10
C GLU A 169 -17.41 12.42 15.61
N ASN A 170 -16.41 11.79 16.23
CA ASN A 170 -16.39 11.44 17.65
C ASN A 170 -15.48 12.35 18.50
N LEU A 171 -14.94 13.42 17.92
CA LEU A 171 -14.15 14.46 18.56
C LEU A 171 -14.91 15.81 18.59
#